data_c942722f10f4a082f85b0822e8b51736
#
_entry.id   c942722f10f4a082f85b0822e8b51736
#
_cell.length_a   1.000
_cell.length_b   1.000
_cell.length_c   1.000
_cell.angle_alpha   90.00
_cell.angle_beta   90.00
_cell.angle_gamma   90.00
#
_symmetry.space_group_name_H-M   'P 1'
#
loop_
_entity.id
_entity.type
_entity.pdbx_description
1 polymer ?
#
loop_
_entity_poly.entity_id
_entity_poly.type
_entity_poly.pdbx_seq_one_letter_code
_entity_poly.pdbx_strand_id
1 'polypeptide(L)'
;YNRDKYIGQLLDSLAKNDYPETNYEIILVDNNCTDNTRSICEEFVVKKTNINFRYVEEHEQGLSAARNKGIKEAKGDIIIYVDDDAIVDSDYIRSYAEHFHSNPETMAAGGPIEPLYETKEPSWMSPYTKALLTAWMNYGDKVRKYPNGRFPGGGNAAYRKSVFDKVGLFNTELGRKGSALLAS
;
A
#
# COMPACT_ATOMS: atom_id res chain seq x y z
N TYR A 1 -8.58 -5.62 -6.50
CA TYR A 1 -9.53 -6.26 -7.42
C TYR A 1 -10.78 -5.41 -7.59
N ASN A 2 -11.06 -4.98 -8.85
CA ASN A 2 -12.21 -4.14 -9.23
C ASN A 2 -12.27 -2.84 -8.40
N ARG A 3 -11.39 -1.89 -8.72
CA ARG A 3 -11.19 -0.64 -7.99
C ARG A 3 -11.27 0.61 -8.86
N ASP A 4 -11.95 0.54 -9.99
CA ASP A 4 -12.08 1.66 -10.93
C ASP A 4 -12.61 2.94 -10.27
N LYS A 5 -13.45 2.82 -9.23
CA LYS A 5 -13.95 3.97 -8.46
C LYS A 5 -12.85 4.75 -7.71
N TYR A 6 -11.78 4.08 -7.25
CA TYR A 6 -10.84 4.65 -6.29
C TYR A 6 -9.42 4.79 -6.82
N ILE A 7 -8.99 3.89 -7.71
CA ILE A 7 -7.59 3.81 -8.15
C ILE A 7 -7.07 5.12 -8.75
N GLY A 8 -7.91 5.88 -9.44
CA GLY A 8 -7.54 7.17 -9.99
C GLY A 8 -7.10 8.18 -8.91
N GLN A 9 -7.81 8.23 -7.78
CA GLN A 9 -7.47 9.12 -6.67
C GLN A 9 -6.14 8.75 -6.02
N LEU A 10 -5.89 7.46 -5.83
CA LEU A 10 -4.60 6.97 -5.33
C LEU A 10 -3.46 7.38 -6.27
N LEU A 11 -3.58 7.08 -7.57
CA LEU A 11 -2.55 7.40 -8.55
C LEU A 11 -2.28 8.91 -8.63
N ASP A 12 -3.32 9.75 -8.58
CA ASP A 12 -3.19 11.20 -8.56
C ASP A 12 -2.51 11.71 -7.28
N SER A 13 -2.74 11.07 -6.13
CA SER A 13 -2.07 11.44 -4.88
C SER A 13 -0.60 11.01 -4.89
N LEU A 14 -0.29 9.83 -5.39
CA LEU A 14 1.10 9.37 -5.58
C LEU A 14 1.88 10.28 -6.55
N ALA A 15 1.23 10.75 -7.62
CA ALA A 15 1.84 11.68 -8.57
C ALA A 15 2.11 13.09 -8.02
N LYS A 16 1.59 13.42 -6.85
CA LYS A 16 1.83 14.70 -6.15
C LYS A 16 2.89 14.59 -5.06
N ASN A 17 3.54 13.43 -4.91
CA ASN A 17 4.58 13.26 -3.91
C ASN A 17 5.78 14.17 -4.21
N ASP A 18 6.37 14.73 -3.15
CA ASP A 18 7.51 15.66 -3.18
C ASP A 18 8.88 14.95 -3.15
N TYR A 19 8.93 13.72 -3.66
CA TYR A 19 10.16 12.93 -3.77
C TYR A 19 10.56 12.80 -5.26
N PRO A 20 11.87 12.83 -5.59
CA PRO A 20 12.31 12.79 -6.99
C PRO A 20 11.76 11.56 -7.74
N GLU A 21 11.07 11.80 -8.85
CA GLU A 21 10.40 10.76 -9.66
C GLU A 21 11.37 9.71 -10.21
N THR A 22 12.65 10.05 -10.34
CA THR A 22 13.72 9.13 -10.75
C THR A 22 14.09 8.11 -9.66
N ASN A 23 13.69 8.35 -8.40
CA ASN A 23 14.11 7.58 -7.26
C ASN A 23 13.05 6.59 -6.77
N TYR A 24 11.91 6.52 -7.43
CA TYR A 24 10.87 5.53 -7.15
C TYR A 24 10.19 5.02 -8.41
N GLU A 25 9.51 3.91 -8.26
CA GLU A 25 8.61 3.35 -9.26
C GLU A 25 7.25 3.06 -8.61
N ILE A 26 6.19 3.14 -9.39
CA ILE A 26 4.86 2.70 -8.98
C ILE A 26 4.55 1.40 -9.73
N ILE A 27 4.27 0.34 -8.98
CA ILE A 27 3.86 -0.95 -9.54
C ILE A 27 2.42 -1.22 -9.12
N LEU A 28 1.51 -1.17 -10.08
CA LEU A 28 0.15 -1.62 -9.87
C LEU A 28 0.06 -3.09 -10.25
N VAL A 29 -0.32 -3.91 -9.30
CA VAL A 29 -0.54 -5.34 -9.53
C VAL A 29 -2.04 -5.58 -9.73
N ASP A 30 -2.42 -5.88 -10.95
CA ASP A 30 -3.78 -6.32 -11.28
C ASP A 30 -3.94 -7.80 -10.92
N ASN A 31 -4.90 -8.07 -10.05
CA ASN A 31 -5.22 -9.44 -9.66
C ASN A 31 -6.58 -9.87 -10.21
N ASN A 32 -6.64 -10.02 -11.56
CA ASN A 32 -7.80 -10.42 -12.35
C ASN A 32 -8.97 -9.41 -12.33
N CYS A 33 -8.71 -8.10 -12.40
CA CYS A 33 -9.76 -7.09 -12.51
C CYS A 33 -10.56 -7.27 -13.80
N THR A 34 -11.86 -7.02 -13.70
CA THR A 34 -12.82 -7.12 -14.81
C THR A 34 -13.58 -5.82 -15.07
N ASP A 35 -13.25 -4.78 -14.30
CA ASP A 35 -13.80 -3.42 -14.39
C ASP A 35 -12.88 -2.50 -15.22
N ASN A 36 -13.06 -1.18 -15.10
CA ASN A 36 -12.26 -0.18 -15.83
C ASN A 36 -10.90 0.13 -15.21
N THR A 37 -10.45 -0.61 -14.20
CA THR A 37 -9.17 -0.37 -13.49
C THR A 37 -8.01 -0.23 -14.48
N ARG A 38 -7.92 -1.11 -15.48
CA ARG A 38 -6.86 -1.09 -16.51
C ARG A 38 -6.87 0.21 -17.31
N SER A 39 -8.03 0.59 -17.84
CA SER A 39 -8.18 1.80 -18.67
C SER A 39 -7.77 3.05 -17.90
N ILE A 40 -8.10 3.15 -16.62
CA ILE A 40 -7.70 4.28 -15.76
C ILE A 40 -6.18 4.34 -15.59
N CYS A 41 -5.53 3.19 -15.43
CA CYS A 41 -4.07 3.12 -15.35
C CYS A 41 -3.39 3.52 -16.67
N GLU A 42 -3.92 3.09 -17.80
CA GLU A 42 -3.42 3.47 -19.13
C GLU A 42 -3.55 4.98 -19.36
N GLU A 43 -4.67 5.58 -18.98
CA GLU A 43 -4.83 7.04 -19.02
C GLU A 43 -3.85 7.78 -18.10
N PHE A 44 -3.58 7.25 -16.92
CA PHE A 44 -2.61 7.81 -15.99
C PHE A 44 -1.21 7.88 -16.60
N VAL A 45 -0.75 6.79 -17.23
CA VAL A 45 0.55 6.73 -17.91
C VAL A 45 0.67 7.78 -19.00
N VAL A 46 -0.38 7.99 -19.79
CA VAL A 46 -0.39 9.02 -20.85
C VAL A 46 -0.29 10.44 -20.27
N LYS A 47 -0.96 10.68 -19.14
CA LYS A 47 -0.99 12.00 -18.49
C LYS A 47 0.28 12.31 -17.68
N LYS A 48 0.98 11.30 -17.18
CA LYS A 48 2.11 11.39 -16.24
C LYS A 48 3.34 10.64 -16.76
N THR A 49 3.86 11.09 -17.89
CA THR A 49 4.95 10.43 -18.63
C THR A 49 6.30 10.41 -17.92
N ASN A 50 6.49 11.24 -16.90
CA ASN A 50 7.70 11.33 -16.09
C ASN A 50 7.74 10.35 -14.92
N ILE A 51 6.60 9.73 -14.55
CA ILE A 51 6.54 8.76 -13.47
C ILE A 51 6.86 7.36 -14.01
N ASN A 52 7.78 6.67 -13.35
CA ASN A 52 8.08 5.28 -13.65
C ASN A 52 6.95 4.37 -13.15
N PHE A 53 5.91 4.22 -13.96
CA PHE A 53 4.73 3.41 -13.66
C PHE A 53 4.75 2.10 -14.43
N ARG A 54 4.42 1.01 -13.74
CA ARG A 54 4.30 -0.32 -14.33
C ARG A 54 3.00 -0.98 -13.91
N TYR A 55 2.25 -1.44 -14.91
CA TYR A 55 1.07 -2.29 -14.73
C TYR A 55 1.50 -3.75 -14.92
N VAL A 56 1.26 -4.59 -13.94
CA VAL A 56 1.62 -6.01 -13.99
C VAL A 56 0.44 -6.88 -13.59
N GLU A 57 0.29 -8.03 -14.21
CA GLU A 57 -0.81 -8.96 -13.97
C GLU A 57 -0.37 -10.11 -13.07
N GLU A 58 -1.23 -10.47 -12.11
CA GLU A 58 -1.10 -11.65 -11.28
C GLU A 58 -2.37 -12.50 -11.38
N HIS A 59 -2.23 -13.68 -11.95
CA HIS A 59 -3.36 -14.55 -12.25
C HIS A 59 -3.77 -15.44 -11.07
N GLU A 60 -2.89 -15.69 -10.12
CA GLU A 60 -3.28 -16.34 -8.85
C GLU A 60 -4.09 -15.35 -8.01
N GLN A 61 -5.38 -15.68 -7.81
CA GLN A 61 -6.28 -14.82 -7.06
C GLN A 61 -5.89 -14.76 -5.59
N GLY A 62 -5.69 -13.55 -5.05
CA GLY A 62 -5.46 -13.34 -3.62
C GLY A 62 -4.48 -12.21 -3.31
N LEU A 63 -4.70 -11.55 -2.17
CA LEU A 63 -3.90 -10.42 -1.72
C LEU A 63 -2.42 -10.80 -1.53
N SER A 64 -2.14 -11.98 -0.99
CA SER A 64 -0.77 -12.49 -0.80
C SER A 64 -0.08 -12.72 -2.14
N ALA A 65 -0.78 -13.29 -3.13
CA ALA A 65 -0.24 -13.50 -4.49
C ALA A 65 0.10 -12.15 -5.15
N ALA A 66 -0.82 -11.18 -5.09
CA ALA A 66 -0.60 -9.84 -5.62
C ALA A 66 0.60 -9.14 -4.94
N ARG A 67 0.73 -9.22 -3.60
CA ARG A 67 1.88 -8.68 -2.87
C ARG A 67 3.19 -9.35 -3.27
N ASN A 68 3.19 -10.67 -3.41
CA ASN A 68 4.35 -11.44 -3.84
C ASN A 68 4.79 -11.07 -5.27
N LYS A 69 3.84 -10.84 -6.16
CA LYS A 69 4.11 -10.34 -7.51
C LYS A 69 4.80 -8.99 -7.44
N GLY A 70 4.28 -8.06 -6.63
CA GLY A 70 4.90 -6.76 -6.40
C GLY A 70 6.34 -6.86 -5.91
N ILE A 71 6.64 -7.75 -4.94
CA ILE A 71 8.01 -7.98 -4.45
C ILE A 71 8.94 -8.45 -5.58
N LYS A 72 8.49 -9.40 -6.39
CA LYS A 72 9.29 -9.97 -7.50
C LYS A 72 9.59 -8.93 -8.57
N GLU A 73 8.62 -8.08 -8.87
CA GLU A 73 8.73 -7.04 -9.91
C GLU A 73 9.50 -5.81 -9.45
N ALA A 74 9.49 -5.50 -8.15
CA ALA A 74 10.13 -4.30 -7.60
C ALA A 74 11.65 -4.30 -7.85
N LYS A 75 12.18 -3.16 -8.29
CA LYS A 75 13.62 -2.91 -8.47
C LYS A 75 14.23 -2.16 -7.30
N GLY A 76 13.42 -1.41 -6.55
CA GLY A 76 13.85 -0.63 -5.40
C GLY A 76 14.22 -1.49 -4.19
N ASP A 77 15.06 -0.94 -3.31
CA ASP A 77 15.47 -1.57 -2.05
C ASP A 77 14.42 -1.50 -0.95
N ILE A 78 13.48 -0.58 -1.09
CA ILE A 78 12.36 -0.38 -0.16
C ILE A 78 11.06 -0.63 -0.93
N ILE A 79 10.21 -1.49 -0.39
CA ILE A 79 8.88 -1.77 -0.92
C ILE A 79 7.86 -1.13 0.00
N ILE A 80 7.03 -0.25 -0.54
CA ILE A 80 5.94 0.41 0.19
C ILE A 80 4.62 -0.14 -0.36
N TYR A 81 3.80 -0.71 0.52
CA TYR A 81 2.45 -1.14 0.20
C TYR A 81 1.44 -0.05 0.57
N VAL A 82 0.54 0.20 -0.33
CA VAL A 82 -0.61 1.09 -0.14
C VAL A 82 -1.85 0.42 -0.73
N ASP A 83 -2.98 0.53 -0.02
CA ASP A 83 -4.24 -0.02 -0.52
C ASP A 83 -4.79 0.83 -1.67
N ASP A 84 -5.48 0.17 -2.60
CA ASP A 84 -5.98 0.73 -3.86
C ASP A 84 -7.12 1.76 -3.70
N ASP A 85 -7.64 1.91 -2.50
CA ASP A 85 -8.66 2.89 -2.10
C ASP A 85 -8.12 4.00 -1.17
N ALA A 86 -6.80 4.10 -1.03
CA ALA A 86 -6.16 5.12 -0.21
C ALA A 86 -5.91 6.43 -0.97
N ILE A 87 -5.69 7.50 -0.21
CA ILE A 87 -5.11 8.76 -0.66
C ILE A 87 -3.89 9.01 0.23
N VAL A 88 -2.74 9.29 -0.38
CA VAL A 88 -1.50 9.51 0.36
C VAL A 88 -1.15 11.00 0.43
N ASP A 89 -0.47 11.40 1.50
CA ASP A 89 0.06 12.75 1.66
C ASP A 89 1.24 13.00 0.71
N SER A 90 1.53 14.27 0.42
CA SER A 90 2.58 14.65 -0.52
C SER A 90 3.99 14.22 -0.09
N ASP A 91 4.23 14.02 1.19
CA ASP A 91 5.51 13.56 1.74
C ASP A 91 5.58 12.06 2.01
N TYR A 92 4.57 11.29 1.57
CA TYR A 92 4.43 9.86 1.85
C TYR A 92 5.68 9.05 1.46
N ILE A 93 6.12 9.14 0.21
CA ILE A 93 7.28 8.40 -0.29
C ILE A 93 8.56 8.93 0.38
N ARG A 94 8.72 10.25 0.47
CA ARG A 94 9.88 10.90 1.08
C ARG A 94 10.06 10.49 2.53
N SER A 95 8.99 10.48 3.32
CA SER A 95 9.03 10.10 4.74
C SER A 95 9.57 8.69 4.96
N TYR A 96 9.16 7.72 4.13
CA TYR A 96 9.72 6.37 4.18
C TYR A 96 11.18 6.33 3.72
N ALA A 97 11.50 6.97 2.59
CA ALA A 97 12.85 6.98 2.06
C ALA A 97 13.86 7.55 3.06
N GLU A 98 13.56 8.71 3.67
CA GLU A 98 14.39 9.34 4.70
C GLU A 98 14.51 8.48 5.96
N HIS A 99 13.41 7.88 6.42
CA HIS A 99 13.44 7.00 7.59
C HIS A 99 14.36 5.80 7.38
N PHE A 100 14.21 5.08 6.28
CA PHE A 100 15.02 3.91 5.98
C PHE A 100 16.49 4.27 5.69
N HIS A 101 16.75 5.44 5.12
CA HIS A 101 18.11 5.93 4.92
C HIS A 101 18.80 6.24 6.26
N SER A 102 18.11 6.93 7.15
CA SER A 102 18.64 7.34 8.45
C SER A 102 18.72 6.19 9.47
N ASN A 103 17.98 5.10 9.25
CA ASN A 103 17.90 3.95 10.16
C ASN A 103 18.15 2.64 9.41
N PRO A 104 19.42 2.30 9.11
CA PRO A 104 19.77 1.12 8.30
C PRO A 104 19.30 -0.21 8.91
N GLU A 105 19.12 -0.28 10.22
CA GLU A 105 18.63 -1.45 10.94
C GLU A 105 17.11 -1.66 10.84
N THR A 106 16.36 -0.66 10.39
CA THR A 106 14.91 -0.78 10.21
C THR A 106 14.60 -1.73 9.08
N MET A 107 13.88 -2.80 9.36
CA MET A 107 13.46 -3.80 8.39
C MET A 107 12.02 -3.59 7.92
N ALA A 108 11.17 -3.03 8.78
CA ALA A 108 9.77 -2.70 8.48
C ALA A 108 9.35 -1.42 9.16
N ALA A 109 8.52 -0.64 8.52
CA ALA A 109 7.91 0.58 9.04
C ALA A 109 6.44 0.67 8.60
N GLY A 110 5.66 1.48 9.29
CA GLY A 110 4.28 1.79 8.91
C GLY A 110 3.90 3.17 9.42
N GLY A 111 3.02 3.81 8.69
CA GLY A 111 2.48 5.11 9.02
C GLY A 111 1.06 5.06 9.58
N PRO A 112 0.49 6.21 9.92
CA PRO A 112 -0.90 6.32 10.34
C PRO A 112 -1.83 5.96 9.18
N ILE A 113 -3.02 5.48 9.54
CA ILE A 113 -4.13 5.24 8.62
C ILE A 113 -5.35 5.95 9.22
N GLU A 114 -5.87 6.92 8.49
CA GLU A 114 -7.09 7.63 8.86
C GLU A 114 -8.21 7.27 7.89
N PRO A 115 -9.42 6.96 8.37
CA PRO A 115 -10.54 6.65 7.49
C PRO A 115 -11.01 7.89 6.75
N LEU A 116 -11.18 7.75 5.44
CA LEU A 116 -11.82 8.74 4.60
C LEU A 116 -13.30 8.35 4.41
N TYR A 117 -14.20 9.16 4.94
CA TYR A 117 -15.64 8.91 4.81
C TYR A 117 -16.17 9.55 3.53
N GLU A 118 -16.94 8.81 2.74
CA GLU A 118 -17.66 9.36 1.58
C GLU A 118 -18.71 10.41 1.99
N THR A 119 -19.17 10.34 3.24
CA THR A 119 -20.10 11.29 3.85
C THR A 119 -19.53 11.76 5.19
N LYS A 120 -20.35 12.25 6.10
CA LYS A 120 -19.90 12.60 7.46
C LYS A 120 -19.60 11.35 8.27
N GLU A 121 -18.57 11.44 9.14
CA GLU A 121 -18.34 10.43 10.17
C GLU A 121 -19.62 10.19 10.97
N PRO A 122 -20.06 8.93 11.14
CA PRO A 122 -21.26 8.63 11.88
C PRO A 122 -21.18 9.12 13.34
N SER A 123 -22.25 9.72 13.85
CA SER A 123 -22.28 10.28 15.21
C SER A 123 -22.07 9.25 16.34
N TRP A 124 -22.26 7.96 16.04
CA TRP A 124 -22.02 6.84 16.96
C TRP A 124 -20.58 6.34 16.92
N MET A 125 -19.74 6.86 16.01
CA MET A 125 -18.34 6.41 15.87
C MET A 125 -17.52 6.88 17.08
N SER A 126 -17.06 5.92 17.87
CA SER A 126 -16.10 6.15 18.94
C SER A 126 -14.68 5.78 18.49
N PRO A 127 -13.62 6.22 19.18
CA PRO A 127 -12.25 5.78 18.86
C PRO A 127 -12.10 4.26 18.83
N TYR A 128 -12.81 3.53 19.68
CA TYR A 128 -12.80 2.08 19.71
C TYR A 128 -13.43 1.46 18.46
N THR A 129 -14.64 1.91 18.10
CA THR A 129 -15.34 1.41 16.91
C THR A 129 -14.62 1.85 15.62
N LYS A 130 -14.01 3.03 15.60
CA LYS A 130 -13.18 3.51 14.49
C LYS A 130 -12.01 2.57 14.24
N ALA A 131 -11.24 2.24 15.25
CA ALA A 131 -10.12 1.31 15.12
C ALA A 131 -10.55 -0.09 14.66
N LEU A 132 -11.71 -0.56 15.12
CA LEU A 132 -12.22 -1.89 14.79
C LEU A 132 -12.78 -1.98 13.36
N LEU A 133 -13.48 -0.95 12.89
CA LEU A 133 -14.26 -1.00 11.66
C LEU A 133 -13.55 -0.39 10.45
N THR A 134 -12.58 0.50 10.65
CA THR A 134 -11.98 1.30 9.57
C THR A 134 -10.48 1.09 9.41
N ALA A 135 -9.91 0.08 10.08
CA ALA A 135 -8.47 -0.12 10.13
C ALA A 135 -7.69 1.13 10.60
N TRP A 136 -8.36 2.06 11.30
CA TRP A 136 -7.73 3.26 11.84
C TRP A 136 -6.50 2.91 12.68
N MET A 137 -5.38 3.53 12.34
CA MET A 137 -4.12 3.30 13.01
C MET A 137 -3.43 4.65 13.20
N ASN A 138 -3.33 5.08 14.45
CA ASN A 138 -2.58 6.28 14.80
C ASN A 138 -1.87 6.07 16.12
N TYR A 139 -0.56 6.07 16.07
CA TYR A 139 0.31 5.92 17.24
C TYR A 139 0.94 7.26 17.66
N GLY A 140 0.43 8.40 17.16
CA GLY A 140 0.91 9.75 17.43
C GLY A 140 2.07 10.18 16.52
N ASP A 141 2.59 11.39 16.75
CA ASP A 141 3.43 12.13 15.81
C ASP A 141 4.93 11.79 15.90
N LYS A 142 5.32 10.87 16.78
CA LYS A 142 6.73 10.51 16.96
C LYS A 142 7.03 9.12 16.41
N VAL A 143 8.11 9.01 15.66
CA VAL A 143 8.66 7.72 15.24
C VAL A 143 9.02 6.90 16.49
N ARG A 144 8.57 5.67 16.54
CA ARG A 144 8.82 4.73 17.64
C ARG A 144 8.81 3.29 17.15
N LYS A 145 9.42 2.41 17.91
CA LYS A 145 9.33 0.97 17.66
C LYS A 145 7.90 0.48 17.94
N TYR A 146 7.42 -0.44 17.10
CA TYR A 146 6.18 -1.15 17.39
C TYR A 146 6.30 -1.91 18.72
N PRO A 147 5.27 -1.88 19.57
CA PRO A 147 5.23 -2.73 20.74
C PRO A 147 5.28 -4.22 20.36
N ASN A 148 5.74 -5.07 21.26
CA ASN A 148 5.79 -6.52 21.04
C ASN A 148 4.44 -7.07 20.55
N GLY A 149 4.47 -7.86 19.48
CA GLY A 149 3.27 -8.44 18.87
C GLY A 149 2.48 -7.47 17.99
N ARG A 150 2.98 -6.26 17.75
CA ARG A 150 2.40 -5.30 16.80
C ARG A 150 3.27 -5.20 15.56
N PHE A 151 2.65 -4.90 14.42
CA PHE A 151 3.29 -4.80 13.12
C PHE A 151 2.58 -3.72 12.26
N PRO A 152 3.21 -3.24 11.19
CA PRO A 152 2.59 -2.30 10.26
C PRO A 152 1.26 -2.83 9.70
N GLY A 153 0.27 -1.95 9.57
CA GLY A 153 -0.98 -2.26 8.91
C GLY A 153 -0.77 -2.48 7.41
N GLY A 154 -1.42 -3.49 6.83
CA GLY A 154 -1.21 -3.89 5.43
C GLY A 154 -1.50 -2.81 4.39
N GLY A 155 -2.33 -1.81 4.72
CA GLY A 155 -2.67 -0.69 3.84
C GLY A 155 -1.67 0.48 3.88
N ASN A 156 -0.71 0.46 4.83
CA ASN A 156 0.35 1.46 4.94
C ASN A 156 1.58 0.82 5.61
N ALA A 157 2.34 0.05 4.85
CA ALA A 157 3.49 -0.69 5.33
C ALA A 157 4.66 -0.63 4.35
N ALA A 158 5.85 -0.43 4.87
CA ALA A 158 7.08 -0.43 4.09
C ALA A 158 8.09 -1.46 4.64
N TYR A 159 8.84 -2.07 3.75
CA TYR A 159 9.81 -3.12 4.08
C TYR A 159 11.10 -2.93 3.29
N ARG A 160 12.26 -3.21 3.92
CA ARG A 160 13.44 -3.49 3.11
C ARG A 160 13.22 -4.76 2.31
N LYS A 161 13.47 -4.70 1.00
CA LYS A 161 13.29 -5.86 0.12
C LYS A 161 14.07 -7.08 0.59
N SER A 162 15.27 -6.88 1.12
CA SER A 162 16.12 -7.95 1.67
C SER A 162 15.50 -8.71 2.87
N VAL A 163 14.43 -8.21 3.46
CA VAL A 163 13.70 -8.95 4.51
C VAL A 163 13.08 -10.22 3.94
N PHE A 164 12.58 -10.14 2.71
CA PHE A 164 11.91 -11.28 2.06
C PHE A 164 12.88 -12.41 1.69
N ASP A 165 14.17 -12.12 1.56
CA ASP A 165 15.22 -13.16 1.39
C ASP A 165 15.40 -13.97 2.68
N LYS A 166 15.11 -13.36 3.83
CA LYS A 166 15.29 -13.98 5.16
C LYS A 166 14.06 -14.71 5.66
N VAL A 167 12.87 -14.09 5.49
CA VAL A 167 11.62 -14.60 6.06
C VAL A 167 10.72 -15.27 5.03
N GLY A 168 11.05 -15.18 3.74
CA GLY A 168 10.22 -15.68 2.66
C GLY A 168 9.12 -14.70 2.25
N LEU A 169 8.34 -15.10 1.26
CA LEU A 169 7.21 -14.36 0.71
C LEU A 169 5.95 -14.56 1.56
N PHE A 170 4.91 -13.78 1.30
CA PHE A 170 3.59 -13.97 1.92
C PHE A 170 3.02 -15.34 1.56
N ASN A 171 2.48 -16.04 2.57
CA ASN A 171 1.82 -17.32 2.33
C ASN A 171 0.51 -17.11 1.57
N THR A 172 0.40 -17.68 0.36
CA THR A 172 -0.79 -17.54 -0.49
C THR A 172 -1.99 -18.36 -0.02
N GLU A 173 -1.79 -19.27 0.94
CA GLU A 173 -2.89 -19.99 1.62
C GLU A 173 -3.61 -19.13 2.67
N LEU A 174 -3.02 -17.98 3.06
CA LEU A 174 -3.59 -17.06 4.03
C LEU A 174 -4.15 -15.81 3.33
N GLY A 175 -5.19 -15.22 3.92
CA GLY A 175 -5.79 -13.98 3.45
C GLY A 175 -7.05 -14.20 2.60
N ARG A 176 -7.54 -13.11 2.00
CA ARG A 176 -8.76 -13.13 1.18
C ARG A 176 -8.47 -13.72 -0.20
N LYS A 177 -9.28 -14.68 -0.63
CA LYS A 177 -9.37 -15.17 -2.01
C LYS A 177 -10.79 -14.94 -2.52
N GLY A 178 -11.01 -13.90 -3.31
CA GLY A 178 -12.34 -13.52 -3.78
C GLY A 178 -13.31 -13.25 -2.62
N SER A 179 -14.46 -13.91 -2.62
CA SER A 179 -15.47 -13.85 -1.55
C SER A 179 -15.17 -14.78 -0.36
N ALA A 180 -14.18 -15.66 -0.47
CA ALA A 180 -13.81 -16.59 0.60
C ALA A 180 -12.86 -15.91 1.59
N LEU A 181 -13.25 -15.87 2.87
CA LEU A 181 -12.34 -15.62 3.99
C LEU A 181 -11.59 -16.90 4.27
N LEU A 182 -10.33 -16.99 3.87
CA LEU A 182 -9.46 -18.04 4.36
C LEU A 182 -9.05 -17.63 5.78
N ALA A 183 -9.22 -18.55 6.72
CA ALA A 183 -8.91 -18.35 8.13
C ALA A 183 -7.47 -17.82 8.31
N SER A 184 -7.35 -16.85 9.16
CA SER A 184 -6.08 -16.38 9.72
C SER A 184 -5.60 -17.32 10.80
#